data_2360217cac3b5c7015979359ad2052bb
#
_entry.id   2360217cac3b5c7015979359ad2052bb
#
_cell.length_a   1.000
_cell.length_b   1.000
_cell.length_c   1.000
_cell.angle_alpha   90.00
_cell.angle_beta   90.00
_cell.angle_gamma   90.00
#
_symmetry.space_group_name_H-M   'P 1'
#
loop_
_entity.id
_entity.type
_entity.pdbx_description
1 polymer ?
#
loop_
_entity_poly.entity_id
_entity_poly.type
_entity_poly.pdbx_seq_one_letter_code
_entity_poly.pdbx_strand_id
1 'polypeptide(L)'
;MKCKTIILGALLALLPSCAMAQGWTGVDKEIVEKWNPLDSLSYSVEIQGSVSRGRTPLWLNANKYGLSSLDKTNGYVRGSVFRPLSVDDGRRFGLGYAVDVAVPVNYTSKVVLQQAYVEGRWLHGSLTIGAKEEPMQLKNAFLSSGSQTNGINARPVPQVRLAIPDYWTVPLTRGWLHLKGHFAFGILTDGNWEADFTNRQHRYTDKVLYHSKAGYLKIGNEERFCPWSLELGLEMVTLFGGTIYSPDSTGTMQQMKAGSGITDYWHAIFGGGSDAGEVIYKNIEGDMLGSWVARLNYDGDWSSFSLYADKFFEDHSAMFLMDYDGYGTGDEWQVKKKRRYLIYDLKDWMLGFEYNYKPDSWLNDFVFEYLYTKYQSGPIYHDHTAAIADHLGGKDNFYNHSFYASYQHWGQVMGNPLYRSPIYNTDGTLDVKNNRFVAFHLGLGGHPNDYLRWRMLATWQEGWGTYDIPYTKKHHNVSLLGETSYRLHNLRASALNGVTVKAGIGADFGSILNGPNYGFQLTITKTGLLKF
;
A
#
# COMPACT_ATOMS: atom_id res chain seq x y z
N MET A 1 9.36 13.50 -38.21
CA MET A 1 8.89 14.53 -37.27
C MET A 1 7.39 14.81 -37.48
N LYS A 2 6.51 13.80 -37.41
CA LYS A 2 5.03 13.95 -37.53
C LYS A 2 4.20 12.97 -36.71
N CYS A 3 4.79 12.30 -35.73
CA CYS A 3 4.06 11.31 -34.87
C CYS A 3 3.86 11.72 -33.40
N LYS A 4 4.46 12.83 -32.96
CA LYS A 4 4.39 13.28 -31.56
C LYS A 4 3.10 14.03 -31.15
N THR A 5 2.32 14.48 -32.14
CA THR A 5 1.10 15.28 -31.87
C THR A 5 -0.18 14.43 -31.81
N ILE A 6 -0.14 13.17 -32.22
CA ILE A 6 -1.33 12.31 -32.32
C ILE A 6 -1.66 11.65 -31.00
N ILE A 7 -0.68 11.35 -30.15
CA ILE A 7 -0.90 10.61 -28.88
C ILE A 7 -1.45 11.53 -27.77
N LEU A 8 -1.01 12.78 -27.71
CA LEU A 8 -1.58 13.76 -26.78
C LEU A 8 -3.01 14.14 -27.16
N GLY A 9 -3.31 14.13 -28.48
CA GLY A 9 -4.66 14.35 -29.01
C GLY A 9 -5.61 13.17 -28.74
N ALA A 10 -5.13 11.93 -28.66
CA ALA A 10 -5.96 10.75 -28.40
C ALA A 10 -6.32 10.60 -26.91
N LEU A 11 -5.46 11.03 -25.97
CA LEU A 11 -5.80 11.08 -24.55
C LEU A 11 -6.76 12.23 -24.20
N LEU A 12 -6.73 13.33 -24.96
CA LEU A 12 -7.71 14.43 -24.85
C LEU A 12 -9.02 14.14 -25.62
N ALA A 13 -8.99 13.24 -26.60
CA ALA A 13 -10.18 12.86 -27.38
C ALA A 13 -11.00 11.73 -26.75
N LEU A 14 -10.54 11.11 -25.65
CA LEU A 14 -11.33 10.20 -24.80
C LEU A 14 -12.10 10.93 -23.69
N LEU A 15 -12.00 12.25 -23.62
CA LEU A 15 -13.01 13.08 -22.95
C LEU A 15 -14.26 13.04 -23.82
N PRO A 16 -15.38 12.51 -23.30
CA PRO A 16 -16.49 12.10 -24.16
C PRO A 16 -17.09 13.29 -24.90
N SER A 17 -17.13 13.19 -26.21
CA SER A 17 -17.95 14.00 -27.10
C SER A 17 -19.47 13.94 -26.81
N CYS A 18 -19.89 13.26 -25.74
CA CYS A 18 -21.27 13.26 -25.23
C CYS A 18 -21.65 14.50 -24.41
N ALA A 19 -20.71 15.40 -24.09
CA ALA A 19 -21.02 16.61 -23.29
C ALA A 19 -21.57 17.78 -24.13
N MET A 20 -21.66 17.67 -25.46
CA MET A 20 -22.06 18.77 -26.33
C MET A 20 -23.54 18.71 -26.80
N ALA A 21 -24.32 17.74 -26.32
CA ALA A 21 -25.73 17.57 -26.79
C ALA A 21 -26.81 17.90 -25.75
N GLN A 22 -26.46 18.38 -24.56
CA GLN A 22 -27.42 18.97 -23.66
C GLN A 22 -27.09 20.43 -23.43
N GLY A 23 -27.99 21.28 -23.94
CA GLY A 23 -27.85 22.72 -23.94
C GLY A 23 -27.47 23.27 -22.56
N TRP A 24 -26.57 24.19 -22.54
CA TRP A 24 -26.11 25.01 -21.41
C TRP A 24 -27.20 25.95 -20.85
N THR A 25 -28.43 25.53 -20.84
CA THR A 25 -29.56 26.29 -20.29
C THR A 25 -30.05 25.60 -19.02
N GLY A 26 -29.35 25.84 -17.90
CA GLY A 26 -29.82 25.33 -16.62
C GLY A 26 -28.71 25.04 -15.59
N VAL A 27 -27.58 25.69 -15.65
CA VAL A 27 -26.72 25.80 -14.48
C VAL A 27 -27.45 26.80 -13.57
N ASP A 28 -28.05 26.28 -12.51
CA ASP A 28 -28.66 27.09 -11.48
C ASP A 28 -27.62 28.11 -10.99
N LYS A 29 -27.81 29.37 -11.32
CA LYS A 29 -26.90 30.45 -10.87
C LYS A 29 -26.77 30.46 -9.35
N GLU A 30 -27.81 30.04 -8.62
CA GLU A 30 -27.81 29.91 -7.17
C GLU A 30 -26.76 28.90 -6.64
N ILE A 31 -26.47 27.81 -7.37
CA ILE A 31 -25.49 26.80 -6.96
C ILE A 31 -24.07 27.32 -7.18
N VAL A 32 -23.83 28.09 -8.24
CA VAL A 32 -22.50 28.66 -8.55
C VAL A 32 -22.14 29.80 -7.61
N GLU A 33 -23.12 30.63 -7.20
CA GLU A 33 -22.90 31.75 -6.28
C GLU A 33 -22.64 31.32 -4.83
N LYS A 34 -23.03 30.10 -4.42
CA LYS A 34 -22.82 29.56 -3.06
C LYS A 34 -21.56 28.71 -2.92
N TRP A 35 -20.84 28.40 -4.01
CA TRP A 35 -19.64 27.59 -3.90
C TRP A 35 -18.43 28.45 -3.51
N ASN A 36 -17.82 28.11 -2.38
CA ASN A 36 -16.61 28.76 -1.91
C ASN A 36 -15.54 27.70 -1.63
N PRO A 37 -14.36 27.77 -2.26
CA PRO A 37 -13.27 26.81 -2.03
C PRO A 37 -12.71 26.84 -0.61
N LEU A 38 -13.03 27.87 0.19
CA LEU A 38 -12.64 27.98 1.60
C LEU A 38 -13.69 27.45 2.57
N ASP A 39 -14.89 27.06 2.08
CA ASP A 39 -15.92 26.48 2.92
C ASP A 39 -15.45 25.17 3.54
N SER A 40 -15.77 25.00 4.83
CA SER A 40 -15.43 23.80 5.60
C SER A 40 -13.94 23.47 5.67
N LEU A 41 -13.09 24.51 5.58
CA LEU A 41 -11.67 24.35 5.80
C LEU A 41 -11.41 23.91 7.23
N SER A 42 -10.73 22.78 7.37
CA SER A 42 -10.46 22.13 8.64
C SER A 42 -9.00 22.24 9.01
N TYR A 43 -8.71 22.20 10.30
CA TYR A 43 -7.35 22.08 10.80
C TYR A 43 -7.21 20.89 11.76
N SER A 44 -6.01 20.36 11.85
CA SER A 44 -5.62 19.41 12.89
C SER A 44 -4.26 19.82 13.46
N VAL A 45 -4.12 19.74 14.77
CA VAL A 45 -2.85 19.86 15.48
C VAL A 45 -2.67 18.61 16.31
N GLU A 46 -1.51 17.97 16.19
CA GLU A 46 -1.22 16.72 16.88
C GLU A 46 0.17 16.78 17.50
N ILE A 47 0.29 16.30 18.73
CA ILE A 47 1.55 16.13 19.44
C ILE A 47 1.65 14.69 19.86
N GLN A 48 2.75 14.04 19.51
CA GLN A 48 3.05 12.65 19.90
C GLN A 48 4.39 12.58 20.60
N GLY A 49 4.47 11.80 21.67
CA GLY A 49 5.70 11.37 22.30
C GLY A 49 5.72 9.86 22.48
N SER A 50 6.89 9.25 22.25
CA SER A 50 7.12 7.81 22.39
C SER A 50 8.41 7.56 23.17
N VAL A 51 8.36 6.61 24.11
CA VAL A 51 9.51 6.12 24.86
C VAL A 51 9.55 4.62 24.85
N SER A 52 10.74 4.04 24.66
CA SER A 52 10.90 2.58 24.50
C SER A 52 12.18 2.08 25.17
N ARG A 53 12.14 0.85 25.65
CA ARG A 53 13.32 0.05 25.96
C ARG A 53 13.59 -0.87 24.77
N GLY A 54 14.77 -0.82 24.21
CA GLY A 54 15.08 -1.40 22.91
C GLY A 54 14.73 -0.43 21.78
N ARG A 55 14.06 -0.88 20.74
CA ARG A 55 13.49 -0.07 19.65
C ARG A 55 12.00 0.18 19.91
N THR A 56 11.41 1.13 19.19
CA THR A 56 9.95 1.26 19.18
C THR A 56 9.32 -0.04 18.67
N PRO A 57 8.41 -0.67 19.43
CA PRO A 57 7.72 -1.89 19.04
C PRO A 57 6.97 -1.77 17.71
N LEU A 58 6.83 -2.90 16.99
CA LEU A 58 6.27 -2.96 15.64
C LEU A 58 4.95 -2.20 15.53
N TRP A 59 3.97 -2.52 16.35
CA TRP A 59 2.63 -1.93 16.21
C TRP A 59 2.51 -0.50 16.75
N LEU A 60 3.51 0.00 17.48
CA LEU A 60 3.65 1.44 17.74
C LEU A 60 4.30 2.20 16.59
N ASN A 61 4.95 1.50 15.66
CA ASN A 61 5.68 2.05 14.52
C ASN A 61 4.93 1.86 13.18
N ALA A 62 4.37 0.68 12.94
CA ALA A 62 3.80 0.27 11.66
C ALA A 62 2.42 0.86 11.35
N ASN A 63 2.05 0.87 10.07
CA ASN A 63 0.75 1.31 9.54
C ASN A 63 0.36 2.74 9.96
N LYS A 64 1.33 3.66 9.92
CA LYS A 64 1.19 5.09 10.26
C LYS A 64 1.64 6.01 9.12
N TYR A 65 1.53 5.54 7.89
CA TYR A 65 1.99 6.27 6.71
C TYR A 65 3.43 6.79 6.85
N GLY A 66 4.32 5.97 7.46
CA GLY A 66 5.72 6.31 7.68
C GLY A 66 5.99 7.44 8.67
N LEU A 67 4.98 7.98 9.33
CA LEU A 67 5.16 8.96 10.40
C LEU A 67 5.48 8.24 11.72
N SER A 68 6.66 7.66 11.77
CA SER A 68 7.12 6.79 12.85
C SER A 68 8.64 6.74 12.92
N SER A 69 9.18 6.25 14.03
CA SER A 69 10.63 6.08 14.25
C SER A 69 10.92 4.87 15.13
N LEU A 70 12.07 4.21 14.88
CA LEU A 70 12.57 3.11 15.72
C LEU A 70 13.38 3.58 16.92
N ASP A 71 13.69 4.86 17.02
CA ASP A 71 14.50 5.39 18.12
C ASP A 71 13.77 5.25 19.46
N LYS A 72 14.56 4.98 20.51
CA LYS A 72 14.07 4.73 21.89
C LYS A 72 13.18 5.87 22.41
N THR A 73 13.52 7.08 22.05
CA THR A 73 12.76 8.28 22.43
C THR A 73 12.54 9.08 21.18
N ASN A 74 11.29 9.22 20.78
CA ASN A 74 10.93 9.93 19.58
C ASN A 74 9.59 10.66 19.77
N GLY A 75 9.28 11.56 18.86
CA GLY A 75 8.02 12.28 18.89
C GLY A 75 7.94 13.30 17.78
N TYR A 76 6.80 13.96 17.66
CA TYR A 76 6.58 15.05 16.71
C TYR A 76 5.50 16.01 17.14
N VAL A 77 5.56 17.19 16.55
CA VAL A 77 4.43 18.12 16.46
C VAL A 77 4.01 18.17 15.00
N ARG A 78 2.73 17.91 14.73
CA ARG A 78 2.12 17.86 13.39
C ARG A 78 1.02 18.91 13.30
N GLY A 79 0.99 19.64 12.20
CA GLY A 79 -0.05 20.61 11.88
C GLY A 79 -0.57 20.39 10.47
N SER A 80 -1.88 20.37 10.30
CA SER A 80 -2.50 20.26 8.98
C SER A 80 -3.64 21.25 8.80
N VAL A 81 -3.79 21.68 7.54
CA VAL A 81 -4.96 22.43 7.06
C VAL A 81 -5.47 21.68 5.82
N PHE A 82 -6.75 21.38 5.80
CA PHE A 82 -7.31 20.55 4.75
C PHE A 82 -8.79 20.84 4.49
N ARG A 83 -9.18 20.71 3.24
CA ARG A 83 -10.57 20.67 2.80
C ARG A 83 -10.83 19.30 2.20
N PRO A 84 -11.66 18.46 2.83
CA PRO A 84 -11.96 17.14 2.27
C PRO A 84 -12.87 17.28 1.05
N LEU A 85 -12.69 16.39 0.08
CA LEU A 85 -13.49 16.36 -1.15
C LEU A 85 -14.98 16.11 -0.86
N SER A 86 -15.31 15.42 0.23
CA SER A 86 -16.67 15.11 0.68
C SER A 86 -17.51 16.35 1.02
N VAL A 87 -16.89 17.52 1.24
CA VAL A 87 -17.65 18.78 1.38
C VAL A 87 -18.53 19.07 0.15
N ASP A 88 -18.09 18.62 -1.01
CA ASP A 88 -18.82 18.79 -2.27
C ASP A 88 -19.62 17.53 -2.69
N ASP A 89 -19.92 16.60 -1.77
CA ASP A 89 -20.74 15.43 -2.09
C ASP A 89 -22.14 15.89 -2.58
N GLY A 90 -22.62 15.20 -3.61
CA GLY A 90 -23.84 15.59 -4.32
C GLY A 90 -23.66 16.63 -5.42
N ARG A 91 -22.48 17.27 -5.55
CA ARG A 91 -22.17 18.20 -6.66
C ARG A 91 -21.45 17.45 -7.80
N ARG A 92 -21.62 17.94 -9.02
CA ARG A 92 -20.90 17.39 -10.21
C ARG A 92 -19.39 17.62 -10.14
N PHE A 93 -18.97 18.72 -9.50
CA PHE A 93 -17.56 19.09 -9.30
C PHE A 93 -17.28 19.20 -7.82
N GLY A 94 -16.12 18.77 -7.42
CA GLY A 94 -15.63 18.90 -6.06
C GLY A 94 -14.15 19.26 -6.06
N LEU A 95 -13.71 19.94 -4.98
CA LEU A 95 -12.33 20.32 -4.75
C LEU A 95 -11.91 19.91 -3.35
N GLY A 96 -10.87 19.09 -3.26
CA GLY A 96 -10.18 18.75 -2.03
C GLY A 96 -8.74 19.23 -2.06
N TYR A 97 -8.16 19.58 -0.92
CA TYR A 97 -6.74 19.89 -0.80
C TYR A 97 -6.27 19.79 0.65
N ALA A 98 -4.99 19.55 0.83
CA ALA A 98 -4.36 19.54 2.14
C ALA A 98 -2.90 19.96 2.08
N VAL A 99 -2.46 20.56 3.18
CA VAL A 99 -1.06 20.68 3.57
C VAL A 99 -0.93 20.17 4.99
N ASP A 100 -0.01 19.24 5.21
CA ASP A 100 0.18 18.51 6.44
C ASP A 100 1.68 18.31 6.69
N VAL A 101 2.19 18.92 7.75
CA VAL A 101 3.62 18.96 8.06
C VAL A 101 3.84 18.51 9.50
N ALA A 102 4.83 17.65 9.69
CA ALA A 102 5.32 17.30 11.02
C ALA A 102 6.78 17.75 11.21
N VAL A 103 7.07 18.25 12.40
CA VAL A 103 8.41 18.53 12.88
C VAL A 103 8.76 17.47 13.93
N PRO A 104 9.51 16.45 13.54
CA PRO A 104 9.83 15.32 14.39
C PRO A 104 11.12 15.49 15.15
N VAL A 105 11.28 14.68 16.19
CA VAL A 105 12.51 14.49 16.97
C VAL A 105 12.90 13.02 16.90
N ASN A 106 14.14 12.74 16.51
CA ASN A 106 14.68 11.39 16.32
C ASN A 106 13.92 10.58 15.25
N TYR A 107 13.76 11.18 14.08
CA TYR A 107 13.21 10.56 12.87
C TYR A 107 14.25 10.56 11.74
N THR A 108 13.92 9.89 10.65
CA THR A 108 14.77 9.84 9.44
C THR A 108 14.91 11.20 8.74
N SER A 109 14.07 12.17 9.05
CA SER A 109 14.13 13.52 8.51
C SER A 109 13.78 14.58 9.57
N LYS A 110 14.34 15.78 9.43
CA LYS A 110 14.10 16.92 10.34
C LYS A 110 12.71 17.56 10.16
N VAL A 111 12.14 17.43 8.98
CA VAL A 111 10.79 17.88 8.65
C VAL A 111 10.17 16.82 7.78
N VAL A 112 8.92 16.46 8.03
CA VAL A 112 8.14 15.53 7.25
C VAL A 112 6.98 16.28 6.61
N LEU A 113 6.99 16.39 5.29
CA LEU A 113 5.82 16.77 4.52
C LEU A 113 4.97 15.52 4.38
N GLN A 114 4.00 15.36 5.27
CA GLN A 114 3.20 14.15 5.36
C GLN A 114 2.18 14.08 4.23
N GLN A 115 1.52 15.20 3.97
CA GLN A 115 0.62 15.35 2.84
C GLN A 115 0.75 16.76 2.24
N ALA A 116 0.74 16.83 0.92
CA ALA A 116 0.55 18.07 0.17
C ALA A 116 -0.08 17.73 -1.16
N TYR A 117 -1.37 18.01 -1.31
CA TYR A 117 -2.09 17.65 -2.52
C TYR A 117 -3.22 18.62 -2.85
N VAL A 118 -3.60 18.59 -4.12
CA VAL A 118 -4.85 19.13 -4.64
C VAL A 118 -5.57 18.00 -5.37
N GLU A 119 -6.87 17.89 -5.13
CA GLU A 119 -7.73 16.86 -5.72
C GLU A 119 -8.98 17.51 -6.31
N GLY A 120 -9.23 17.25 -7.59
CA GLY A 120 -10.44 17.66 -8.28
C GLY A 120 -11.32 16.45 -8.60
N ARG A 121 -12.61 16.51 -8.28
CA ARG A 121 -13.59 15.49 -8.69
C ARG A 121 -14.47 16.04 -9.79
N TRP A 122 -14.73 15.23 -10.80
CA TRP A 122 -15.74 15.44 -11.80
C TRP A 122 -16.60 14.18 -11.95
N LEU A 123 -17.88 14.28 -11.60
CA LEU A 123 -18.79 13.14 -11.50
C LEU A 123 -18.23 12.04 -10.58
N HIS A 124 -17.87 10.90 -11.13
CA HIS A 124 -17.32 9.74 -10.42
C HIS A 124 -15.79 9.65 -10.48
N GLY A 125 -15.14 10.46 -11.32
CA GLY A 125 -13.70 10.48 -11.47
C GLY A 125 -13.02 11.56 -10.64
N SER A 126 -11.83 11.30 -10.13
CA SER A 126 -10.99 12.28 -9.45
C SER A 126 -9.59 12.32 -10.04
N LEU A 127 -8.97 13.50 -9.99
CA LEU A 127 -7.58 13.72 -10.31
C LEU A 127 -6.91 14.33 -9.08
N THR A 128 -5.93 13.62 -8.52
CA THR A 128 -5.12 14.07 -7.38
C THR A 128 -3.70 14.35 -7.84
N ILE A 129 -3.14 15.48 -7.43
CA ILE A 129 -1.74 15.85 -7.69
C ILE A 129 -1.07 16.12 -6.36
N GLY A 130 -0.01 15.39 -6.03
CA GLY A 130 0.77 15.55 -4.80
C GLY A 130 0.85 14.27 -3.98
N ALA A 131 1.29 14.38 -2.73
CA ALA A 131 1.38 13.30 -1.76
C ALA A 131 0.12 13.28 -0.88
N LYS A 132 -0.63 12.19 -0.88
CA LYS A 132 -1.86 11.98 -0.11
C LYS A 132 -1.82 10.63 0.59
N GLU A 133 -2.26 10.59 1.84
CA GLU A 133 -2.50 9.34 2.57
C GLU A 133 -3.71 8.62 1.97
N GLU A 134 -3.45 7.56 1.20
CA GLU A 134 -4.50 6.75 0.59
C GLU A 134 -4.84 5.55 1.49
N PRO A 135 -6.12 5.25 1.73
CA PRO A 135 -6.50 4.13 2.59
C PRO A 135 -6.20 2.78 1.94
N MET A 136 -5.90 1.77 2.75
CA MET A 136 -5.90 0.38 2.29
C MET A 136 -7.26 0.00 1.74
N GLN A 137 -7.26 -0.82 0.69
CA GLN A 137 -8.48 -1.34 0.10
C GLN A 137 -8.76 -2.76 0.60
N LEU A 138 -10.04 -3.11 0.70
CA LEU A 138 -10.55 -4.45 1.04
C LEU A 138 -10.04 -5.04 2.37
N LYS A 139 -9.52 -4.22 3.27
CA LYS A 139 -9.02 -4.63 4.59
C LYS A 139 -9.38 -3.58 5.64
N ASN A 140 -9.48 -4.01 6.89
CA ASN A 140 -9.71 -3.13 8.03
C ASN A 140 -8.42 -2.35 8.37
N ALA A 141 -8.40 -1.06 8.08
CA ALA A 141 -7.21 -0.21 8.34
C ALA A 141 -6.87 -0.05 9.83
N PHE A 142 -7.80 -0.37 10.73
CA PHE A 142 -7.62 -0.22 12.17
C PHE A 142 -7.06 -1.48 12.84
N LEU A 143 -7.43 -2.67 12.31
CA LEU A 143 -7.12 -3.96 12.95
C LEU A 143 -6.30 -4.93 12.09
N SER A 144 -6.26 -4.77 10.76
CA SER A 144 -5.48 -5.64 9.87
C SER A 144 -3.98 -5.44 10.04
N SER A 145 -3.20 -6.47 9.77
CA SER A 145 -1.74 -6.39 9.68
C SER A 145 -1.25 -5.52 8.53
N GLY A 146 -2.03 -5.37 7.46
CA GLY A 146 -1.71 -4.53 6.30
C GLY A 146 -1.92 -5.22 4.95
N SER A 147 -2.02 -4.44 3.88
CA SER A 147 -2.06 -4.93 2.50
C SER A 147 -0.67 -5.36 2.04
N GLN A 148 -0.60 -6.38 1.19
CA GLN A 148 0.70 -6.84 0.67
C GLN A 148 1.24 -5.92 -0.45
N THR A 149 0.39 -5.22 -1.19
CA THR A 149 0.82 -4.30 -2.25
C THR A 149 0.60 -2.84 -1.84
N ASN A 150 -0.63 -2.36 -1.81
CA ASN A 150 -0.94 -0.97 -1.47
C ASN A 150 -1.18 -0.83 0.05
N GLY A 151 -0.10 -0.82 0.83
CA GLY A 151 -0.15 -0.66 2.28
C GLY A 151 -0.14 0.80 2.73
N ILE A 152 -0.29 0.99 4.06
CA ILE A 152 -0.25 2.29 4.73
C ILE A 152 0.96 2.41 5.68
N ASN A 153 2.00 1.59 5.43
CA ASN A 153 3.14 1.52 6.33
C ASN A 153 4.22 2.56 6.02
N ALA A 154 4.45 2.89 4.74
CA ALA A 154 5.44 3.87 4.31
C ALA A 154 4.84 5.26 4.08
N ARG A 155 5.70 6.28 3.94
CA ARG A 155 5.27 7.65 3.60
C ARG A 155 4.57 7.68 2.24
N PRO A 156 3.53 8.53 2.08
CA PRO A 156 2.86 8.71 0.80
C PRO A 156 3.84 9.15 -0.30
N VAL A 157 3.71 8.54 -1.47
CA VAL A 157 4.50 8.90 -2.64
C VAL A 157 3.83 10.07 -3.36
N PRO A 158 4.56 11.18 -3.65
CA PRO A 158 4.02 12.25 -4.50
C PRO A 158 3.73 11.72 -5.91
N GLN A 159 2.51 11.92 -6.38
CA GLN A 159 2.03 11.33 -7.63
C GLN A 159 0.95 12.18 -8.31
N VAL A 160 0.76 11.95 -9.60
CA VAL A 160 -0.44 12.32 -10.36
C VAL A 160 -1.30 11.07 -10.44
N ARG A 161 -2.49 11.10 -9.85
CA ARG A 161 -3.38 9.96 -9.70
C ARG A 161 -4.75 10.27 -10.28
N LEU A 162 -5.16 9.48 -11.25
CA LEU A 162 -6.52 9.43 -11.78
C LEU A 162 -7.24 8.26 -11.13
N ALA A 163 -8.44 8.49 -10.59
CA ALA A 163 -9.18 7.44 -9.87
C ALA A 163 -10.70 7.54 -10.09
N ILE A 164 -11.35 6.43 -9.90
CA ILE A 164 -12.75 6.31 -9.50
C ILE A 164 -12.68 5.84 -8.04
N PRO A 165 -12.71 6.78 -7.06
CA PRO A 165 -12.37 6.46 -5.68
C PRO A 165 -13.42 5.60 -4.98
N ASP A 166 -14.69 5.78 -5.34
CA ASP A 166 -15.84 5.07 -4.79
C ASP A 166 -16.43 4.12 -5.83
N TYR A 167 -17.13 3.09 -5.37
CA TYR A 167 -17.76 2.13 -6.27
C TYR A 167 -18.83 2.80 -7.15
N TRP A 168 -18.52 2.98 -8.42
CA TRP A 168 -19.44 3.45 -9.44
C TRP A 168 -20.26 2.30 -9.98
N THR A 169 -21.59 2.43 -9.89
CA THR A 169 -22.52 1.43 -10.43
C THR A 169 -22.48 1.46 -11.96
N VAL A 170 -22.13 0.33 -12.56
CA VAL A 170 -22.06 0.20 -14.02
C VAL A 170 -23.47 0.30 -14.61
N PRO A 171 -23.72 1.21 -15.56
CA PRO A 171 -25.02 1.32 -16.22
C PRO A 171 -25.47 -0.01 -16.84
N LEU A 172 -26.78 -0.25 -16.91
CA LEU A 172 -27.42 -1.44 -17.48
C LEU A 172 -27.25 -2.74 -16.68
N THR A 173 -26.49 -2.76 -15.58
CA THR A 173 -26.32 -3.95 -14.72
C THR A 173 -27.40 -4.09 -13.66
N ARG A 174 -28.40 -3.20 -13.65
CA ARG A 174 -29.49 -3.15 -12.65
C ARG A 174 -28.99 -3.11 -11.21
N GLY A 175 -27.89 -2.39 -10.95
CA GLY A 175 -27.31 -2.22 -9.63
C GLY A 175 -26.51 -3.43 -9.08
N TRP A 176 -26.15 -4.41 -9.93
CA TRP A 176 -25.40 -5.58 -9.50
C TRP A 176 -23.88 -5.46 -9.64
N LEU A 177 -23.42 -4.58 -10.53
CA LEU A 177 -22.00 -4.48 -10.84
C LEU A 177 -21.49 -3.08 -10.54
N HIS A 178 -20.38 -3.01 -9.77
CA HIS A 178 -19.77 -1.75 -9.40
C HIS A 178 -18.25 -1.83 -9.64
N LEU A 179 -17.70 -0.72 -10.08
CA LEU A 179 -16.27 -0.59 -10.38
C LEU A 179 -15.66 0.56 -9.59
N LYS A 180 -14.47 0.38 -9.07
CA LYS A 180 -13.57 1.43 -8.60
C LYS A 180 -12.14 1.12 -8.99
N GLY A 181 -11.26 2.11 -8.94
CA GLY A 181 -9.87 1.87 -9.25
C GLY A 181 -9.08 3.15 -9.40
N HIS A 182 -7.79 2.98 -9.67
CA HIS A 182 -6.90 4.11 -9.91
C HIS A 182 -5.77 3.78 -10.88
N PHE A 183 -5.17 4.84 -11.37
CA PHE A 183 -4.00 4.82 -12.23
C PHE A 183 -3.13 6.03 -11.88
N ALA A 184 -1.87 5.82 -11.52
CA ALA A 184 -1.02 6.89 -11.02
C ALA A 184 0.42 6.74 -11.47
N PHE A 185 1.09 7.89 -11.62
CA PHE A 185 2.54 7.99 -11.75
C PHE A 185 3.09 8.95 -10.71
N GLY A 186 4.20 8.58 -10.10
CA GLY A 186 4.87 9.34 -9.06
C GLY A 186 6.38 9.18 -9.10
N ILE A 187 7.01 9.68 -8.06
CA ILE A 187 8.45 9.59 -7.86
C ILE A 187 8.75 9.34 -6.38
N LEU A 188 9.63 8.40 -6.08
CA LEU A 188 10.11 8.20 -4.72
C LEU A 188 11.01 9.34 -4.30
N THR A 189 10.81 9.83 -3.08
CA THR A 189 11.55 10.96 -2.51
C THR A 189 12.12 10.53 -1.17
N ASP A 190 13.44 10.54 -1.03
CA ASP A 190 14.10 10.10 0.20
C ASP A 190 15.04 11.15 0.83
N GLY A 191 15.25 12.30 0.16
CA GLY A 191 16.14 13.36 0.64
C GLY A 191 17.57 12.89 0.91
N ASN A 192 18.09 11.96 0.10
CA ASN A 192 19.36 11.24 0.26
C ASN A 192 19.40 10.26 1.44
N TRP A 193 18.27 9.92 2.04
CA TRP A 193 18.24 9.01 3.18
C TRP A 193 18.84 7.63 2.84
N GLU A 194 18.54 7.08 1.65
CA GLU A 194 19.11 5.80 1.20
C GLU A 194 20.64 5.86 1.12
N ALA A 195 21.18 6.90 0.47
CA ALA A 195 22.61 7.10 0.34
C ALA A 195 23.32 7.23 1.70
N ASP A 196 22.70 7.95 2.63
CA ASP A 196 23.26 8.16 3.97
C ASP A 196 23.12 6.90 4.85
N PHE A 197 21.99 6.19 4.79
CA PHE A 197 21.75 4.94 5.50
C PHE A 197 22.72 3.83 5.08
N THR A 198 22.99 3.74 3.77
CA THR A 198 23.93 2.77 3.19
C THR A 198 25.40 3.19 3.33
N ASN A 199 25.67 4.39 3.88
CA ASN A 199 27.00 5.03 3.89
C ASN A 199 27.64 5.08 2.49
N ARG A 200 26.83 5.02 1.41
CA ARG A 200 27.28 4.88 0.01
C ARG A 200 28.21 3.68 -0.22
N GLN A 201 28.06 2.63 0.57
CA GLN A 201 28.88 1.40 0.48
C GLN A 201 28.04 0.20 0.00
N HIS A 202 26.72 0.29 0.14
CA HIS A 202 25.77 -0.71 -0.33
C HIS A 202 24.92 -0.10 -1.44
N ARG A 203 24.14 -0.93 -2.12
CA ARG A 203 23.21 -0.51 -3.15
C ARG A 203 22.17 0.47 -2.61
N TYR A 204 21.94 1.55 -3.35
CA TYR A 204 20.88 2.53 -3.11
C TYR A 204 20.43 3.16 -4.43
N THR A 205 19.33 3.89 -4.41
CA THR A 205 18.73 4.48 -5.59
C THR A 205 18.43 5.97 -5.40
N ASP A 206 18.26 6.71 -6.50
CA ASP A 206 17.86 8.11 -6.48
C ASP A 206 16.84 8.38 -7.60
N LYS A 207 15.79 9.11 -7.27
CA LYS A 207 14.73 9.55 -8.21
C LYS A 207 14.06 8.42 -8.97
N VAL A 208 13.81 7.30 -8.28
CA VAL A 208 13.06 6.17 -8.83
C VAL A 208 11.64 6.60 -9.16
N LEU A 209 11.18 6.27 -10.35
CA LEU A 209 9.81 6.50 -10.78
C LEU A 209 8.90 5.41 -10.21
N TYR A 210 7.70 5.81 -9.89
CA TYR A 210 6.67 4.98 -9.29
C TYR A 210 5.43 4.95 -10.16
N HIS A 211 4.95 3.77 -10.50
CA HIS A 211 3.66 3.57 -11.14
C HIS A 211 2.78 2.73 -10.24
N SER A 212 1.52 3.12 -10.03
CA SER A 212 0.53 2.35 -9.29
C SER A 212 -0.78 2.30 -10.05
N LYS A 213 -1.37 1.13 -10.10
CA LYS A 213 -2.70 0.92 -10.67
C LYS A 213 -3.45 -0.13 -9.89
N ALA A 214 -4.75 0.03 -9.77
CA ALA A 214 -5.63 -1.00 -9.22
C ALA A 214 -7.02 -0.89 -9.83
N GLY A 215 -7.65 -2.04 -9.96
CA GLY A 215 -9.05 -2.15 -10.37
C GLY A 215 -9.78 -3.10 -9.45
N TYR A 216 -11.00 -2.72 -9.05
CA TYR A 216 -11.85 -3.52 -8.17
C TYR A 216 -13.24 -3.63 -8.77
N LEU A 217 -13.76 -4.84 -8.77
CA LEU A 217 -15.09 -5.19 -9.20
C LEU A 217 -15.88 -5.64 -7.97
N LYS A 218 -17.03 -4.99 -7.70
CA LYS A 218 -17.97 -5.44 -6.67
C LYS A 218 -19.22 -5.99 -7.34
N ILE A 219 -19.61 -7.18 -6.92
CA ILE A 219 -20.85 -7.87 -7.31
C ILE A 219 -21.75 -7.93 -6.08
N GLY A 220 -22.90 -7.29 -6.14
CA GLY A 220 -23.87 -7.21 -5.04
C GLY A 220 -24.92 -6.19 -5.37
N ASN A 221 -26.07 -6.20 -4.68
CA ASN A 221 -27.14 -5.24 -4.92
C ASN A 221 -27.81 -4.82 -3.62
N GLU A 222 -27.33 -3.71 -3.08
CA GLU A 222 -27.83 -3.12 -1.83
C GLU A 222 -29.26 -2.61 -1.98
N GLU A 223 -29.65 -2.09 -3.17
CA GLU A 223 -31.02 -1.61 -3.43
C GLU A 223 -32.06 -2.74 -3.35
N ARG A 224 -31.63 -3.98 -3.55
CA ARG A 224 -32.46 -5.19 -3.43
C ARG A 224 -32.33 -5.89 -2.10
N PHE A 225 -31.75 -5.23 -1.11
CA PHE A 225 -31.54 -5.79 0.23
C PHE A 225 -30.77 -7.13 0.21
N CYS A 226 -29.87 -7.31 -0.77
CA CYS A 226 -28.98 -8.47 -0.81
C CYS A 226 -27.86 -8.28 0.21
N PRO A 227 -27.78 -9.08 1.29
CA PRO A 227 -26.75 -8.88 2.31
C PRO A 227 -25.36 -9.35 1.86
N TRP A 228 -25.27 -10.05 0.73
CA TRP A 228 -24.03 -10.58 0.21
C TRP A 228 -23.44 -9.71 -0.89
N SER A 229 -22.15 -9.48 -0.82
CA SER A 229 -21.38 -8.91 -1.93
C SER A 229 -20.01 -9.58 -2.05
N LEU A 230 -19.54 -9.67 -3.29
CA LEU A 230 -18.21 -10.18 -3.63
C LEU A 230 -17.40 -9.05 -4.27
N GLU A 231 -16.23 -8.77 -3.73
CA GLU A 231 -15.27 -7.83 -4.30
C GLU A 231 -14.04 -8.60 -4.80
N LEU A 232 -13.65 -8.33 -6.03
CA LEU A 232 -12.47 -8.88 -6.67
C LEU A 232 -11.60 -7.74 -7.15
N GLY A 233 -10.29 -7.82 -6.96
CA GLY A 233 -9.39 -6.76 -7.40
C GLY A 233 -8.02 -7.26 -7.81
N LEU A 234 -7.34 -6.40 -8.56
CA LEU A 234 -5.94 -6.52 -8.90
C LEU A 234 -5.25 -5.21 -8.55
N GLU A 235 -4.25 -5.29 -7.70
CA GLU A 235 -3.36 -4.20 -7.33
C GLU A 235 -2.00 -4.43 -7.96
N MET A 236 -1.39 -3.40 -8.55
CA MET A 236 -0.06 -3.49 -9.15
C MET A 236 0.72 -2.21 -8.91
N VAL A 237 2.01 -2.38 -8.67
CA VAL A 237 2.99 -1.29 -8.55
C VAL A 237 4.21 -1.65 -9.40
N THR A 238 4.83 -0.64 -9.99
CA THR A 238 6.10 -0.80 -10.71
C THR A 238 7.06 0.31 -10.30
N LEU A 239 8.25 -0.07 -9.84
CA LEU A 239 9.39 0.84 -9.67
C LEU A 239 10.23 0.78 -10.94
N PHE A 240 10.55 1.92 -11.54
CA PHE A 240 11.32 1.98 -12.78
C PHE A 240 12.10 3.30 -12.90
N GLY A 241 13.00 3.39 -13.86
CA GLY A 241 13.77 4.61 -14.06
C GLY A 241 14.70 4.94 -12.88
N GLY A 242 15.08 6.20 -12.77
CA GLY A 242 15.97 6.68 -11.72
C GLY A 242 17.44 6.33 -11.95
N THR A 243 18.22 6.49 -10.90
CA THR A 243 19.66 6.18 -10.90
C THR A 243 19.94 5.14 -9.80
N ILE A 244 20.61 4.08 -10.18
CA ILE A 244 20.99 2.96 -9.32
C ILE A 244 22.48 3.07 -9.03
N TYR A 245 22.83 2.99 -7.77
CA TYR A 245 24.22 2.94 -7.30
C TYR A 245 24.46 1.57 -6.68
N SER A 246 25.42 0.83 -7.19
CA SER A 246 25.75 -0.52 -6.71
C SER A 246 27.26 -0.74 -6.67
N PRO A 247 27.81 -1.33 -5.63
CA PRO A 247 29.25 -1.66 -5.59
C PRO A 247 29.54 -2.79 -6.58
N ASP A 248 30.65 -2.68 -7.31
CA ASP A 248 31.19 -3.77 -8.12
C ASP A 248 31.95 -4.79 -7.24
N SER A 249 32.55 -5.79 -7.87
CA SER A 249 33.32 -6.84 -7.20
C SER A 249 34.56 -6.32 -6.44
N THR A 250 35.00 -5.10 -6.71
CA THR A 250 36.12 -4.44 -6.02
C THR A 250 35.64 -3.53 -4.89
N GLY A 251 34.34 -3.36 -4.70
CA GLY A 251 33.73 -2.43 -3.76
C GLY A 251 33.64 -0.99 -4.29
N THR A 252 34.00 -0.76 -5.55
CA THR A 252 33.86 0.57 -6.17
C THR A 252 32.40 0.80 -6.58
N MET A 253 31.82 1.94 -6.13
CA MET A 253 30.44 2.29 -6.44
C MET A 253 30.28 2.62 -7.92
N GLN A 254 29.49 1.82 -8.63
CA GLN A 254 29.11 2.04 -10.00
C GLN A 254 27.74 2.74 -10.07
N GLN A 255 27.55 3.56 -11.08
CA GLN A 255 26.31 4.27 -11.33
C GLN A 255 25.69 3.76 -12.63
N MET A 256 24.43 3.34 -12.57
CA MET A 256 23.62 2.96 -13.72
C MET A 256 22.38 3.84 -13.77
N LYS A 257 22.06 4.36 -14.93
CA LYS A 257 20.83 5.12 -15.16
C LYS A 257 19.81 4.21 -15.84
N ALA A 258 18.70 3.95 -15.16
CA ALA A 258 17.59 3.16 -15.72
C ALA A 258 16.74 3.98 -16.70
N GLY A 259 16.00 3.28 -17.56
CA GLY A 259 15.16 3.87 -18.59
C GLY A 259 14.04 4.75 -18.01
N SER A 260 13.83 5.92 -18.58
CA SER A 260 12.75 6.85 -18.21
C SER A 260 12.10 7.51 -19.43
N GLY A 261 12.21 6.89 -20.61
CA GLY A 261 11.57 7.32 -21.84
C GLY A 261 10.10 6.86 -21.93
N ILE A 262 9.42 7.25 -22.98
CA ILE A 262 7.99 6.93 -23.16
C ILE A 262 7.73 5.42 -23.28
N THR A 263 8.69 4.66 -23.78
CA THR A 263 8.63 3.21 -23.88
C THR A 263 8.66 2.56 -22.50
N ASP A 264 9.51 3.09 -21.59
CA ASP A 264 9.66 2.60 -20.21
C ASP A 264 8.38 2.85 -19.40
N TYR A 265 7.70 3.99 -19.60
CA TYR A 265 6.37 4.23 -19.04
C TYR A 265 5.33 3.22 -19.58
N TRP A 266 5.43 2.83 -20.85
CA TRP A 266 4.54 1.82 -21.42
C TRP A 266 4.79 0.43 -20.81
N HIS A 267 6.07 0.06 -20.64
CA HIS A 267 6.45 -1.19 -19.99
C HIS A 267 6.02 -1.23 -18.52
N ALA A 268 6.13 -0.12 -17.79
CA ALA A 268 5.62 -0.03 -16.42
C ALA A 268 4.09 -0.24 -16.31
N ILE A 269 3.33 0.13 -17.36
CA ILE A 269 1.88 -0.08 -17.37
C ILE A 269 1.52 -1.53 -17.70
N PHE A 270 2.09 -2.10 -18.76
CA PHE A 270 1.62 -3.38 -19.32
C PHE A 270 2.55 -4.56 -19.03
N GLY A 271 3.69 -4.31 -18.42
CA GLY A 271 4.79 -5.26 -18.35
C GLY A 271 5.49 -5.41 -19.70
N GLY A 272 6.75 -5.74 -19.70
CA GLY A 272 7.57 -5.93 -20.91
C GLY A 272 8.91 -5.25 -20.79
N GLY A 273 9.70 -5.30 -21.88
CA GLY A 273 11.08 -4.83 -21.87
C GLY A 273 12.04 -5.87 -21.30
N SER A 274 13.26 -5.44 -21.06
CA SER A 274 14.30 -6.18 -20.33
C SER A 274 15.27 -5.18 -19.78
N ASP A 275 15.63 -5.27 -18.50
CA ASP A 275 16.71 -4.47 -17.94
C ASP A 275 18.06 -4.94 -18.49
N ALA A 276 18.91 -3.96 -18.85
CA ALA A 276 20.26 -4.24 -19.34
C ALA A 276 21.10 -4.80 -18.22
N GLY A 277 21.23 -6.13 -18.12
CA GLY A 277 22.04 -6.81 -17.11
C GLY A 277 21.37 -8.01 -16.47
N GLU A 278 20.08 -8.19 -16.65
CA GLU A 278 19.42 -9.44 -16.32
C GLU A 278 19.63 -10.46 -17.45
N VAL A 279 20.56 -11.35 -17.18
CA VAL A 279 21.03 -12.32 -18.13
C VAL A 279 20.07 -13.48 -18.11
N ILE A 280 19.21 -13.75 -18.96
CA ILE A 280 18.75 -15.10 -19.31
C ILE A 280 17.28 -15.22 -19.72
N TYR A 281 16.30 -14.46 -19.15
CA TYR A 281 14.89 -14.62 -19.54
C TYR A 281 14.17 -13.26 -19.67
N LYS A 282 13.01 -13.24 -20.33
CA LYS A 282 12.16 -12.07 -20.50
C LYS A 282 11.72 -11.54 -19.15
N ASN A 283 12.56 -10.75 -18.51
CA ASN A 283 12.20 -10.00 -17.34
C ASN A 283 11.41 -8.76 -17.73
N ILE A 284 10.58 -8.31 -16.82
CA ILE A 284 9.87 -7.04 -16.94
C ILE A 284 10.87 -5.93 -16.62
N GLU A 285 10.86 -4.88 -17.42
CA GLU A 285 11.64 -3.69 -17.14
C GLU A 285 11.14 -3.02 -15.87
N GLY A 286 12.03 -2.80 -14.90
CA GLY A 286 11.70 -2.32 -13.56
C GLY A 286 11.33 -3.45 -12.59
N ASP A 287 10.93 -3.07 -11.38
CA ASP A 287 10.45 -3.95 -10.32
C ASP A 287 8.91 -3.89 -10.28
N MET A 288 8.24 -4.87 -10.82
CA MET A 288 6.77 -4.95 -10.85
C MET A 288 6.27 -5.99 -9.85
N LEU A 289 5.43 -5.55 -8.94
CA LEU A 289 4.79 -6.41 -7.95
C LEU A 289 3.29 -6.12 -7.85
N GLY A 290 2.55 -7.04 -7.28
CA GLY A 290 1.10 -6.85 -7.13
C GLY A 290 0.42 -7.91 -6.30
N SER A 291 -0.89 -7.76 -6.18
CA SER A 291 -1.76 -8.71 -5.47
C SER A 291 -3.07 -8.91 -6.20
N TRP A 292 -3.49 -10.15 -6.32
CA TRP A 292 -4.88 -10.50 -6.51
C TRP A 292 -5.58 -10.44 -5.16
N VAL A 293 -6.64 -9.65 -5.06
CA VAL A 293 -7.40 -9.48 -3.83
C VAL A 293 -8.86 -9.87 -4.03
N ALA A 294 -9.42 -10.53 -3.03
CA ALA A 294 -10.82 -10.93 -3.03
C ALA A 294 -11.42 -10.71 -1.65
N ARG A 295 -12.68 -10.28 -1.57
CA ARG A 295 -13.40 -10.11 -0.32
C ARG A 295 -14.87 -10.48 -0.52
N LEU A 296 -15.34 -11.47 0.25
CA LEU A 296 -16.74 -11.84 0.36
C LEU A 296 -17.32 -11.21 1.62
N ASN A 297 -18.34 -10.41 1.47
CA ASN A 297 -19.00 -9.71 2.58
C ASN A 297 -20.41 -10.25 2.80
N TYR A 298 -20.79 -10.31 4.05
CA TYR A 298 -22.17 -10.40 4.51
C TYR A 298 -22.49 -9.22 5.41
N ASP A 299 -23.51 -8.46 5.08
CA ASP A 299 -23.95 -7.29 5.85
C ASP A 299 -25.39 -7.49 6.35
N GLY A 300 -25.51 -7.88 7.62
CA GLY A 300 -26.78 -8.06 8.33
C GLY A 300 -27.13 -6.83 9.17
N ASP A 301 -28.30 -6.81 9.78
CA ASP A 301 -28.82 -5.67 10.55
C ASP A 301 -27.96 -5.35 11.79
N TRP A 302 -27.51 -6.36 12.50
CA TRP A 302 -26.79 -6.22 13.79
C TRP A 302 -25.28 -6.47 13.67
N SER A 303 -24.88 -7.18 12.64
CA SER A 303 -23.47 -7.53 12.44
C SER A 303 -23.14 -7.74 10.98
N SER A 304 -21.88 -7.55 10.65
CA SER A 304 -21.32 -7.92 9.37
C SER A 304 -20.11 -8.83 9.55
N PHE A 305 -19.84 -9.67 8.56
CA PHE A 305 -18.60 -10.41 8.49
C PHE A 305 -18.05 -10.45 7.07
N SER A 306 -16.75 -10.64 6.97
CA SER A 306 -16.07 -10.74 5.69
C SER A 306 -14.99 -11.80 5.72
N LEU A 307 -14.83 -12.49 4.60
CA LEU A 307 -13.69 -13.35 4.30
C LEU A 307 -12.89 -12.68 3.19
N TYR A 308 -11.59 -12.55 3.36
CA TYR A 308 -10.74 -11.96 2.32
C TYR A 308 -9.46 -12.76 2.09
N ALA A 309 -8.95 -12.62 0.90
CA ALA A 309 -7.73 -13.23 0.43
C ALA A 309 -6.90 -12.20 -0.34
N ASP A 310 -5.58 -12.29 -0.19
CA ASP A 310 -4.61 -11.47 -0.89
C ASP A 310 -3.47 -12.38 -1.33
N LYS A 311 -3.33 -12.58 -2.66
CA LYS A 311 -2.27 -13.38 -3.26
C LYS A 311 -1.27 -12.47 -3.93
N PHE A 312 -0.13 -12.34 -3.28
CA PHE A 312 0.98 -11.54 -3.77
C PHE A 312 1.74 -12.22 -4.92
N PHE A 313 2.28 -11.43 -5.82
CA PHE A 313 3.15 -11.84 -6.92
C PHE A 313 4.18 -10.76 -7.24
N GLU A 314 5.30 -11.17 -7.81
CA GLU A 314 6.29 -10.29 -8.42
C GLU A 314 6.42 -10.60 -9.91
N ASP A 315 6.62 -9.57 -10.73
CA ASP A 315 6.59 -9.62 -12.20
C ASP A 315 5.31 -10.30 -12.70
N HIS A 316 5.43 -11.42 -13.40
CA HIS A 316 4.31 -12.32 -13.74
C HIS A 316 4.36 -13.63 -12.97
N SER A 317 5.29 -13.77 -12.04
CA SER A 317 5.36 -14.94 -11.16
C SER A 317 4.12 -15.03 -10.28
N ALA A 318 3.65 -16.24 -10.02
CA ALA A 318 2.46 -16.47 -9.19
C ALA A 318 1.15 -15.78 -9.61
N MET A 319 1.09 -15.18 -10.79
CA MET A 319 -0.16 -14.78 -11.41
C MET A 319 -1.00 -16.01 -11.81
N PHE A 320 -2.33 -15.86 -11.88
CA PHE A 320 -3.22 -16.95 -12.34
C PHE A 320 -3.13 -17.11 -13.86
N LEU A 321 -1.95 -17.48 -14.35
CA LEU A 321 -1.69 -17.73 -15.75
C LEU A 321 -1.74 -19.23 -16.06
N MET A 322 -2.25 -19.54 -17.23
CA MET A 322 -2.21 -20.90 -17.78
C MET A 322 -1.16 -20.96 -18.88
N ASP A 323 -0.25 -21.92 -18.79
CA ASP A 323 0.64 -22.22 -19.89
C ASP A 323 -0.05 -23.10 -20.92
N TYR A 324 0.14 -22.77 -22.16
CA TYR A 324 -0.41 -23.53 -23.29
C TYR A 324 0.68 -24.20 -24.12
N ASP A 325 1.94 -23.86 -23.88
CA ASP A 325 3.09 -24.37 -24.59
C ASP A 325 4.01 -25.15 -23.66
N GLY A 326 4.70 -26.11 -24.18
CA GLY A 326 5.68 -26.90 -23.47
C GLY A 326 6.40 -27.84 -24.41
N TYR A 327 7.30 -28.65 -23.87
CA TYR A 327 8.08 -29.60 -24.65
C TYR A 327 7.84 -31.04 -24.17
N GLY A 328 8.14 -31.99 -25.03
CA GLY A 328 8.11 -33.42 -24.69
C GLY A 328 9.26 -33.81 -23.76
N THR A 329 9.38 -35.09 -23.49
CA THR A 329 10.48 -35.71 -22.71
C THR A 329 11.09 -36.86 -23.51
N GLY A 330 12.30 -37.33 -23.14
CA GLY A 330 13.00 -38.38 -23.86
C GLY A 330 13.32 -37.97 -25.29
N ASP A 331 13.00 -38.79 -26.25
CA ASP A 331 13.26 -38.51 -27.68
C ASP A 331 12.46 -37.34 -28.24
N GLU A 332 11.39 -36.94 -27.55
CA GLU A 332 10.53 -35.81 -27.95
C GLU A 332 10.87 -34.49 -27.23
N TRP A 333 12.01 -34.37 -26.58
CA TRP A 333 12.38 -33.21 -25.76
C TRP A 333 12.44 -31.89 -26.55
N GLN A 334 12.60 -31.92 -27.85
CA GLN A 334 12.56 -30.74 -28.73
C GLN A 334 11.18 -30.54 -29.40
N VAL A 335 10.23 -31.43 -29.17
CA VAL A 335 8.91 -31.33 -29.77
C VAL A 335 8.01 -30.45 -28.92
N LYS A 336 7.62 -29.30 -29.48
CA LYS A 336 6.69 -28.36 -28.80
C LYS A 336 5.30 -28.99 -28.73
N LYS A 337 4.73 -29.05 -27.52
CA LYS A 337 3.40 -29.62 -27.25
C LYS A 337 2.52 -28.57 -26.58
N LYS A 338 1.26 -28.51 -26.98
CA LYS A 338 0.26 -27.66 -26.29
C LYS A 338 -0.18 -28.36 -25.01
N ARG A 339 -0.04 -27.64 -23.89
CA ARG A 339 -0.49 -28.08 -22.57
C ARG A 339 -1.41 -27.03 -21.98
N ARG A 340 -2.31 -27.46 -21.09
CA ARG A 340 -3.19 -26.56 -20.33
C ARG A 340 -3.05 -26.90 -18.86
N TYR A 341 -2.33 -26.12 -18.13
CA TYR A 341 -2.21 -26.27 -16.68
C TYR A 341 -1.91 -24.91 -16.04
N LEU A 342 -2.27 -24.81 -14.78
CA LEU A 342 -1.93 -23.63 -13.98
C LEU A 342 -0.42 -23.70 -13.70
N ILE A 343 0.32 -22.68 -14.14
CA ILE A 343 1.78 -22.69 -14.11
C ILE A 343 2.30 -22.60 -12.68
N TYR A 344 1.70 -21.70 -11.86
CA TYR A 344 2.24 -21.34 -10.56
C TYR A 344 1.54 -22.05 -9.42
N ASP A 345 2.30 -22.35 -8.37
CA ASP A 345 1.77 -22.92 -7.14
C ASP A 345 0.78 -21.99 -6.45
N LEU A 346 -0.32 -22.56 -5.99
CA LEU A 346 -1.32 -21.86 -5.17
C LEU A 346 -0.87 -21.78 -3.70
N LYS A 347 0.38 -21.35 -3.48
CA LYS A 347 0.95 -21.05 -2.15
C LYS A 347 1.09 -19.54 -2.00
N ASP A 348 1.58 -19.09 -0.86
CA ASP A 348 1.81 -17.67 -0.57
C ASP A 348 0.52 -16.83 -0.60
N TRP A 349 -0.29 -17.02 0.44
CA TRP A 349 -1.56 -16.33 0.66
C TRP A 349 -1.56 -15.55 1.96
N MET A 350 -2.24 -14.44 1.94
CA MET A 350 -2.84 -13.84 3.12
C MET A 350 -4.34 -14.16 3.09
N LEU A 351 -4.85 -14.79 4.15
CA LEU A 351 -6.26 -15.09 4.33
C LEU A 351 -6.74 -14.38 5.59
N GLY A 352 -7.88 -13.72 5.53
CA GLY A 352 -8.41 -12.98 6.64
C GLY A 352 -9.90 -13.21 6.86
N PHE A 353 -10.30 -13.12 8.10
CA PHE A 353 -11.68 -13.07 8.57
C PHE A 353 -11.88 -11.80 9.38
N GLU A 354 -12.95 -11.08 9.12
CA GLU A 354 -13.36 -9.88 9.84
C GLU A 354 -14.80 -10.05 10.29
N TYR A 355 -15.06 -9.66 11.54
CA TYR A 355 -16.40 -9.57 12.11
C TYR A 355 -16.59 -8.19 12.73
N ASN A 356 -17.73 -7.57 12.50
CA ASN A 356 -18.11 -6.30 13.09
C ASN A 356 -19.52 -6.41 13.70
N TYR A 357 -19.65 -6.05 14.98
CA TYR A 357 -20.91 -5.86 15.67
C TYR A 357 -21.27 -4.38 15.68
N LYS A 358 -22.36 -4.01 15.03
CA LYS A 358 -22.70 -2.61 14.72
C LYS A 358 -23.07 -1.75 15.94
N PRO A 359 -23.84 -2.26 16.96
CA PRO A 359 -24.16 -1.46 18.14
C PRO A 359 -22.92 -1.20 19.01
N ASP A 360 -22.94 -0.08 19.75
CA ASP A 360 -21.89 0.26 20.71
C ASP A 360 -21.64 -0.87 21.70
N SER A 361 -20.39 -1.30 21.80
CA SER A 361 -20.00 -2.42 22.64
C SER A 361 -18.54 -2.31 23.08
N TRP A 362 -18.18 -3.05 24.13
CA TRP A 362 -16.78 -3.24 24.50
C TRP A 362 -16.00 -4.06 23.46
N LEU A 363 -16.65 -4.92 22.71
CA LEU A 363 -16.04 -5.65 21.60
C LEU A 363 -16.96 -5.53 20.37
N ASN A 364 -16.55 -4.73 19.42
CA ASN A 364 -17.25 -4.51 18.16
C ASN A 364 -16.56 -5.22 17.02
N ASP A 365 -15.25 -5.11 16.98
CA ASP A 365 -14.45 -5.47 15.82
C ASP A 365 -13.51 -6.63 16.14
N PHE A 366 -13.46 -7.60 15.28
CA PHE A 366 -12.55 -8.74 15.32
C PHE A 366 -11.96 -8.95 13.95
N VAL A 367 -10.61 -9.09 13.87
CA VAL A 367 -9.88 -9.49 12.67
C VAL A 367 -8.94 -10.63 13.01
N PHE A 368 -8.95 -11.66 12.19
CA PHE A 368 -7.97 -12.73 12.24
C PHE A 368 -7.37 -12.94 10.86
N GLU A 369 -6.04 -12.98 10.78
CA GLU A 369 -5.30 -13.16 9.53
C GLU A 369 -4.26 -14.26 9.65
N TYR A 370 -4.12 -15.02 8.58
CA TYR A 370 -3.06 -15.97 8.34
C TYR A 370 -2.26 -15.53 7.12
N LEU A 371 -0.95 -15.39 7.27
CA LEU A 371 -0.04 -15.06 6.18
C LEU A 371 0.98 -16.20 5.99
N TYR A 372 1.14 -16.62 4.77
CA TYR A 372 2.15 -17.57 4.35
C TYR A 372 2.91 -17.01 3.14
N THR A 373 4.19 -16.72 3.31
CA THR A 373 5.05 -16.14 2.27
C THR A 373 6.34 -16.96 2.07
N LYS A 374 6.34 -18.19 2.58
CA LYS A 374 7.55 -19.01 2.67
C LYS A 374 8.00 -19.59 1.34
N TYR A 375 7.06 -19.88 0.44
CA TYR A 375 7.37 -20.59 -0.81
C TYR A 375 7.91 -19.66 -1.89
N GLN A 376 7.27 -18.52 -2.12
CA GLN A 376 7.64 -17.49 -3.12
C GLN A 376 7.82 -18.10 -4.51
N SER A 377 6.71 -18.45 -5.13
CA SER A 377 6.73 -18.97 -6.51
C SER A 377 7.34 -17.94 -7.44
N GLY A 378 8.45 -18.29 -8.04
CA GLY A 378 9.18 -17.46 -8.98
C GLY A 378 8.88 -17.81 -10.43
N PRO A 379 9.64 -17.23 -11.38
CA PRO A 379 9.43 -17.43 -12.81
C PRO A 379 9.56 -18.92 -13.19
N ILE A 380 8.82 -19.29 -14.21
CA ILE A 380 8.91 -20.64 -14.78
C ILE A 380 9.71 -20.57 -16.06
N TYR A 381 10.78 -21.35 -16.10
CA TYR A 381 11.69 -21.44 -17.22
C TYR A 381 11.37 -22.68 -18.05
N HIS A 382 11.31 -22.52 -19.37
CA HIS A 382 11.14 -23.63 -20.33
C HIS A 382 12.48 -24.28 -20.67
N ASP A 383 13.47 -24.20 -19.80
CA ASP A 383 14.73 -24.92 -19.94
C ASP A 383 14.50 -26.41 -19.75
N HIS A 384 14.90 -27.18 -20.73
CA HIS A 384 14.66 -28.59 -20.77
C HIS A 384 15.78 -29.33 -21.53
N THR A 385 15.94 -30.57 -21.21
CA THR A 385 16.83 -31.51 -21.90
C THR A 385 16.09 -32.84 -22.08
N ALA A 386 16.70 -33.78 -22.81
CA ALA A 386 16.13 -35.12 -22.91
C ALA A 386 15.88 -35.80 -21.55
N ALA A 387 16.69 -35.45 -20.52
CA ALA A 387 16.61 -36.04 -19.19
C ALA A 387 15.85 -35.14 -18.17
N ILE A 388 15.74 -33.84 -18.41
CA ILE A 388 15.10 -32.87 -17.52
C ILE A 388 13.78 -32.45 -18.14
N ALA A 389 12.70 -32.63 -17.38
CA ALA A 389 11.39 -32.17 -17.80
C ALA A 389 11.35 -30.66 -17.96
N ASP A 390 10.56 -30.22 -18.93
CA ASP A 390 10.20 -28.82 -19.10
C ASP A 390 9.58 -28.21 -17.81
N HIS A 391 9.69 -26.92 -17.64
CA HIS A 391 9.23 -26.13 -16.47
C HIS A 391 10.06 -26.30 -15.20
N LEU A 392 11.23 -25.70 -15.21
CA LEU A 392 11.97 -25.43 -14.00
C LEU A 392 11.38 -24.19 -13.30
N GLY A 393 10.78 -24.42 -12.13
CA GLY A 393 10.26 -23.32 -11.31
C GLY A 393 11.38 -22.61 -10.56
N GLY A 394 11.51 -21.30 -10.76
CA GLY A 394 12.34 -20.42 -9.97
C GLY A 394 11.71 -20.08 -8.62
N LYS A 395 12.39 -19.25 -7.85
CA LYS A 395 11.92 -18.64 -6.62
C LYS A 395 12.09 -17.14 -6.70
N ASP A 396 11.08 -16.41 -6.25
CA ASP A 396 11.16 -14.96 -6.08
C ASP A 396 11.79 -14.59 -4.73
N ASN A 397 12.04 -13.32 -4.58
CA ASN A 397 12.58 -12.72 -3.36
C ASN A 397 11.70 -11.53 -2.95
N PHE A 398 10.48 -11.82 -2.52
CA PHE A 398 9.40 -10.85 -2.30
C PHE A 398 9.86 -9.57 -1.62
N TYR A 399 9.54 -8.42 -2.23
CA TYR A 399 9.94 -7.06 -1.87
C TYR A 399 11.43 -6.73 -2.09
N ASN A 400 12.23 -7.63 -2.64
CA ASN A 400 13.62 -7.36 -2.99
C ASN A 400 13.82 -7.46 -4.51
N HIS A 401 14.60 -6.56 -5.05
CA HIS A 401 14.91 -6.53 -6.47
C HIS A 401 16.42 -6.36 -6.71
N SER A 402 16.91 -6.86 -7.84
CA SER A 402 18.33 -6.79 -8.20
C SER A 402 18.84 -5.35 -8.37
N PHE A 403 17.99 -4.41 -8.77
CA PHE A 403 18.34 -3.00 -9.00
C PHE A 403 17.80 -2.07 -7.93
N TYR A 404 16.52 -2.15 -7.59
CA TYR A 404 15.83 -1.18 -6.73
C TYR A 404 15.96 -1.48 -5.24
N ALA A 405 16.81 -2.44 -4.86
CA ALA A 405 17.02 -2.92 -3.51
C ALA A 405 15.75 -3.53 -2.89
N SER A 406 14.77 -2.73 -2.52
CA SER A 406 13.52 -3.24 -1.95
C SER A 406 12.33 -2.32 -2.21
N TYR A 407 11.12 -2.89 -2.09
CA TYR A 407 9.84 -2.18 -2.16
C TYR A 407 9.60 -1.37 -0.88
N GLN A 408 10.25 -0.22 -0.78
CA GLN A 408 10.26 0.63 0.39
C GLN A 408 10.23 2.12 0.06
N HIS A 409 9.86 2.96 1.03
CA HIS A 409 9.97 4.41 0.96
C HIS A 409 10.37 4.94 2.35
N TRP A 410 11.51 5.67 2.43
CA TRP A 410 12.09 6.13 3.69
C TRP A 410 12.40 5.00 4.68
N GLY A 411 12.83 3.85 4.18
CA GLY A 411 13.21 2.69 4.99
C GLY A 411 12.07 1.82 5.50
N GLN A 412 10.82 2.20 5.24
CA GLN A 412 9.63 1.39 5.56
C GLN A 412 9.13 0.70 4.30
N VAL A 413 8.83 -0.60 4.36
CA VAL A 413 8.17 -1.29 3.25
C VAL A 413 6.82 -0.64 2.94
N MET A 414 6.49 -0.50 1.65
CA MET A 414 5.25 0.16 1.22
C MET A 414 4.02 -0.75 1.33
N GLY A 415 4.24 -2.06 1.45
CA GLY A 415 3.20 -3.05 1.68
C GLY A 415 3.05 -3.43 3.16
N ASN A 416 2.97 -4.74 3.44
CA ASN A 416 2.70 -5.28 4.77
C ASN A 416 3.92 -5.19 5.70
N PRO A 417 3.82 -4.60 6.90
CA PRO A 417 4.94 -4.40 7.83
C PRO A 417 5.51 -5.69 8.44
N LEU A 418 4.88 -6.85 8.24
CA LEU A 418 5.43 -8.14 8.66
C LEU A 418 6.61 -8.59 7.78
N TYR A 419 6.73 -8.05 6.57
CA TYR A 419 7.99 -8.03 5.84
C TYR A 419 8.92 -7.04 6.54
N ARG A 420 10.04 -7.54 7.06
CA ARG A 420 10.92 -6.74 7.91
C ARG A 420 11.51 -5.56 7.15
N SER A 421 11.02 -4.36 7.42
CA SER A 421 11.45 -3.12 6.76
C SER A 421 12.97 -2.89 6.85
N PRO A 422 13.61 -2.36 5.81
CA PRO A 422 15.07 -2.11 5.78
C PRO A 422 15.58 -1.23 6.92
N ILE A 423 14.77 -0.30 7.43
CA ILE A 423 15.15 0.55 8.57
C ILE A 423 15.54 -0.25 9.84
N TYR A 424 15.14 -1.52 9.96
CA TYR A 424 15.58 -2.42 11.03
C TYR A 424 17.00 -2.97 10.83
N ASN A 425 17.58 -2.83 9.64
CA ASN A 425 18.93 -3.33 9.34
C ASN A 425 19.98 -2.48 10.05
N THR A 426 21.03 -3.15 10.54
CA THR A 426 22.15 -2.50 11.26
C THR A 426 23.42 -2.49 10.45
N ASP A 427 23.43 -3.14 9.31
CA ASP A 427 24.58 -3.26 8.41
C ASP A 427 24.52 -2.30 7.21
N GLY A 428 23.53 -1.40 7.17
CA GLY A 428 23.38 -0.42 6.11
C GLY A 428 22.86 -0.96 4.79
N THR A 429 22.33 -2.18 4.75
CA THR A 429 21.69 -2.72 3.54
C THR A 429 20.20 -2.35 3.49
N LEU A 430 19.67 -2.14 2.29
CA LEU A 430 18.25 -1.82 2.06
C LEU A 430 17.38 -3.06 1.79
N ASP A 431 17.93 -4.25 1.95
CA ASP A 431 17.21 -5.49 1.67
C ASP A 431 16.19 -5.82 2.76
N VAL A 432 15.05 -6.36 2.37
CA VAL A 432 14.06 -6.98 3.26
C VAL A 432 14.59 -8.35 3.67
N LYS A 433 15.19 -8.44 4.86
CA LYS A 433 15.92 -9.64 5.33
C LYS A 433 15.05 -10.76 5.87
N ASN A 434 13.74 -10.52 6.04
CA ASN A 434 12.78 -11.54 6.44
C ASN A 434 11.52 -11.37 5.60
N ASN A 435 11.51 -12.00 4.44
CA ASN A 435 10.36 -12.02 3.55
C ASN A 435 9.72 -13.41 3.43
N ARG A 436 10.41 -14.47 3.89
CA ARG A 436 9.90 -15.84 3.97
C ARG A 436 9.44 -16.13 5.38
N PHE A 437 8.14 -16.09 5.61
CA PHE A 437 7.57 -16.30 6.94
C PHE A 437 6.17 -16.91 6.90
N VAL A 438 5.76 -17.36 8.09
CA VAL A 438 4.37 -17.67 8.42
C VAL A 438 3.98 -16.78 9.58
N ALA A 439 2.80 -16.18 9.53
CA ALA A 439 2.31 -15.34 10.61
C ALA A 439 0.82 -15.56 10.87
N PHE A 440 0.43 -15.39 12.13
CA PHE A 440 -0.95 -15.24 12.58
C PHE A 440 -1.11 -13.87 13.22
N HIS A 441 -2.13 -13.15 12.81
CA HIS A 441 -2.44 -11.83 13.35
C HIS A 441 -3.87 -11.79 13.86
N LEU A 442 -4.03 -11.21 15.05
CA LEU A 442 -5.30 -11.00 15.72
C LEU A 442 -5.46 -9.51 16.03
N GLY A 443 -6.55 -8.92 15.57
CA GLY A 443 -6.99 -7.58 15.91
C GLY A 443 -8.33 -7.63 16.64
N LEU A 444 -8.43 -6.95 17.77
CA LEU A 444 -9.66 -6.74 18.53
C LEU A 444 -9.89 -5.26 18.71
N GLY A 445 -11.13 -4.80 18.61
CA GLY A 445 -11.48 -3.41 18.82
C GLY A 445 -12.87 -3.22 19.40
N GLY A 446 -13.08 -2.06 20.01
CA GLY A 446 -14.39 -1.72 20.55
C GLY A 446 -14.57 -0.22 20.76
N HIS A 447 -15.85 0.19 20.72
CA HIS A 447 -16.31 1.56 20.99
C HIS A 447 -17.56 1.48 21.87
N PRO A 448 -17.38 1.35 23.22
CA PRO A 448 -18.52 1.23 24.13
C PRO A 448 -19.37 2.51 24.21
N ASN A 449 -18.90 3.59 23.65
CA ASN A 449 -19.61 4.86 23.45
C ASN A 449 -18.87 5.76 22.43
N ASP A 450 -19.47 6.89 22.05
CA ASP A 450 -18.93 7.85 21.05
C ASP A 450 -17.58 8.48 21.43
N TYR A 451 -17.13 8.35 22.67
CA TYR A 451 -15.95 9.05 23.19
C TYR A 451 -14.76 8.13 23.42
N LEU A 452 -15.00 6.84 23.68
CA LEU A 452 -13.99 5.85 23.99
C LEU A 452 -13.87 4.84 22.86
N ARG A 453 -12.67 4.67 22.36
CA ARG A 453 -12.31 3.62 21.39
C ARG A 453 -11.04 2.94 21.84
N TRP A 454 -10.97 1.63 21.72
CA TRP A 454 -9.77 0.87 22.02
C TRP A 454 -9.50 -0.19 20.95
N ARG A 455 -8.24 -0.64 20.88
CA ARG A 455 -7.84 -1.81 20.08
C ARG A 455 -6.71 -2.57 20.74
N MET A 456 -6.64 -3.84 20.43
CA MET A 456 -5.50 -4.72 20.70
C MET A 456 -5.08 -5.41 19.42
N LEU A 457 -3.76 -5.49 19.21
CA LEU A 457 -3.17 -6.24 18.11
C LEU A 457 -2.20 -7.27 18.71
N ALA A 458 -2.22 -8.48 18.18
CA ALA A 458 -1.31 -9.54 18.55
C ALA A 458 -0.88 -10.30 17.30
N THR A 459 0.42 -10.41 17.07
CA THR A 459 0.98 -11.12 15.93
C THR A 459 2.03 -12.09 16.38
N TRP A 460 1.92 -13.33 15.96
CA TRP A 460 2.98 -14.32 16.02
C TRP A 460 3.54 -14.54 14.62
N GLN A 461 4.87 -14.57 14.50
CA GLN A 461 5.57 -14.75 13.24
C GLN A 461 6.73 -15.74 13.40
N GLU A 462 6.87 -16.68 12.44
CA GLU A 462 8.02 -17.54 12.26
C GLU A 462 8.67 -17.20 10.91
N GLY A 463 9.96 -16.86 10.89
CA GLY A 463 10.72 -16.42 9.72
C GLY A 463 11.89 -17.32 9.38
N TRP A 464 12.19 -17.40 8.06
CA TRP A 464 13.29 -18.18 7.47
C TRP A 464 14.35 -17.31 6.79
N GLY A 465 14.25 -15.98 6.87
CA GLY A 465 15.10 -15.07 6.11
C GLY A 465 14.64 -14.91 4.67
N THR A 466 15.55 -14.89 3.74
CA THR A 466 15.29 -14.91 2.28
C THR A 466 15.80 -16.22 1.68
N TYR A 467 15.63 -16.44 0.37
CA TYR A 467 16.29 -17.55 -0.31
C TYR A 467 17.79 -17.34 -0.44
N ASP A 468 18.23 -16.11 -0.70
CA ASP A 468 19.64 -15.77 -0.88
C ASP A 468 20.41 -15.75 0.45
N ILE A 469 19.76 -15.29 1.52
CA ILE A 469 20.34 -15.21 2.86
C ILE A 469 19.37 -15.88 3.86
N PRO A 470 19.32 -17.23 3.86
CA PRO A 470 18.45 -17.95 4.79
C PRO A 470 18.99 -17.87 6.21
N TYR A 471 18.11 -17.79 7.18
CA TYR A 471 18.50 -17.92 8.58
C TYR A 471 19.03 -19.33 8.86
N THR A 472 20.11 -19.42 9.65
CA THR A 472 20.69 -20.71 10.08
C THR A 472 19.73 -21.55 10.92
N LYS A 473 18.81 -20.91 11.62
CA LYS A 473 17.68 -21.49 12.36
C LYS A 473 16.46 -20.60 12.22
N LYS A 474 15.28 -21.14 12.39
CA LYS A 474 14.04 -20.38 12.39
C LYS A 474 14.07 -19.29 13.46
N HIS A 475 13.65 -18.09 13.10
CA HIS A 475 13.47 -16.97 14.01
C HIS A 475 11.98 -16.78 14.29
N HIS A 476 11.67 -16.41 15.53
CA HIS A 476 10.31 -16.15 15.96
C HIS A 476 10.18 -14.71 16.43
N ASN A 477 8.98 -14.17 16.32
CA ASN A 477 8.62 -12.88 16.90
C ASN A 477 7.16 -12.89 17.34
N VAL A 478 6.91 -12.26 18.49
CA VAL A 478 5.55 -11.95 18.98
C VAL A 478 5.49 -10.45 19.14
N SER A 479 4.55 -9.80 18.46
CA SER A 479 4.34 -8.34 18.53
C SER A 479 2.95 -8.05 19.08
N LEU A 480 2.89 -7.24 20.12
CA LEU A 480 1.67 -6.90 20.84
C LEU A 480 1.45 -5.39 20.89
N LEU A 481 0.18 -4.97 20.84
CA LEU A 481 -0.27 -3.59 21.06
C LEU A 481 -1.54 -3.59 21.89
N GLY A 482 -1.61 -2.69 22.87
CA GLY A 482 -2.86 -2.23 23.46
C GLY A 482 -2.94 -0.71 23.29
N GLU A 483 -4.00 -0.21 22.69
CA GLU A 483 -4.18 1.22 22.41
C GLU A 483 -5.59 1.65 22.81
N THR A 484 -5.71 2.81 23.43
CA THR A 484 -7.00 3.42 23.75
C THR A 484 -6.99 4.89 23.39
N SER A 485 -8.11 5.38 22.89
CA SER A 485 -8.33 6.81 22.58
C SER A 485 -9.60 7.29 23.25
N TYR A 486 -9.52 8.47 23.86
CA TYR A 486 -10.64 9.11 24.52
C TYR A 486 -10.80 10.55 24.03
N ARG A 487 -11.99 10.90 23.59
CA ARG A 487 -12.35 12.24 23.16
C ARG A 487 -12.93 13.03 24.33
N LEU A 488 -12.23 14.06 24.75
CA LEU A 488 -12.65 14.93 25.85
C LEU A 488 -13.95 15.67 25.50
N HIS A 489 -14.92 15.63 26.39
CA HIS A 489 -16.22 16.26 26.21
C HIS A 489 -16.75 16.81 27.53
N ASN A 490 -17.70 17.75 27.46
CA ASN A 490 -18.38 18.36 28.59
C ASN A 490 -17.45 18.95 29.68
N LEU A 491 -16.26 19.40 29.27
CA LEU A 491 -15.32 20.06 30.17
C LEU A 491 -15.68 21.53 30.34
N ARG A 492 -15.46 22.07 31.56
CA ARG A 492 -15.63 23.52 31.84
C ARG A 492 -14.74 24.40 30.97
N ALA A 493 -13.53 23.93 30.69
CA ALA A 493 -12.63 24.57 29.72
C ALA A 493 -13.05 24.17 28.29
N SER A 494 -13.87 24.99 27.67
CA SER A 494 -14.45 24.71 26.33
C SER A 494 -13.38 24.43 25.25
N ALA A 495 -12.20 25.02 25.39
CA ALA A 495 -11.07 24.78 24.47
C ALA A 495 -10.58 23.33 24.47
N LEU A 496 -10.79 22.59 25.54
CA LEU A 496 -10.39 21.17 25.63
C LEU A 496 -11.44 20.21 25.08
N ASN A 497 -12.67 20.65 24.87
CA ASN A 497 -13.71 19.81 24.28
C ASN A 497 -13.35 19.44 22.84
N GLY A 498 -13.48 18.15 22.51
CA GLY A 498 -13.08 17.59 21.22
C GLY A 498 -11.58 17.34 21.05
N VAL A 499 -10.77 17.56 22.10
CA VAL A 499 -9.38 17.04 22.13
C VAL A 499 -9.45 15.53 22.30
N THR A 500 -8.71 14.80 21.48
CA THR A 500 -8.56 13.34 21.57
C THR A 500 -7.21 13.02 22.20
N VAL A 501 -7.21 12.23 23.25
CA VAL A 501 -6.01 11.69 23.90
C VAL A 501 -5.95 10.20 23.58
N LYS A 502 -4.83 9.78 22.99
CA LYS A 502 -4.59 8.38 22.63
C LYS A 502 -3.32 7.90 23.33
N ALA A 503 -3.43 6.78 24.03
CA ALA A 503 -2.32 6.12 24.71
C ALA A 503 -2.17 4.69 24.19
N GLY A 504 -0.94 4.29 23.90
CA GLY A 504 -0.61 2.96 23.41
C GLY A 504 0.58 2.35 24.17
N ILE A 505 0.49 1.07 24.42
CA ILE A 505 1.60 0.24 24.93
C ILE A 505 1.87 -0.87 23.92
N GLY A 506 3.14 -1.12 23.62
CA GLY A 506 3.54 -2.18 22.68
C GLY A 506 4.70 -2.98 23.21
N ALA A 507 4.81 -4.22 22.72
CA ALA A 507 5.94 -5.09 23.04
C ALA A 507 6.25 -6.01 21.86
N ASP A 508 7.56 -6.26 21.63
CA ASP A 508 8.05 -7.31 20.72
C ASP A 508 8.93 -8.28 21.50
N PHE A 509 8.72 -9.57 21.26
CA PHE A 509 9.49 -10.66 21.82
C PHE A 509 10.01 -11.54 20.69
N GLY A 510 11.31 -11.67 20.56
CA GLY A 510 11.91 -12.52 19.55
C GLY A 510 13.09 -11.87 18.84
N SER A 511 13.56 -12.51 17.78
CA SER A 511 14.81 -12.14 17.11
C SER A 511 14.62 -11.49 15.73
N ILE A 512 13.42 -11.56 15.14
CA ILE A 512 13.18 -10.97 13.81
C ILE A 512 13.33 -9.44 13.85
N LEU A 513 12.82 -8.79 14.91
CA LEU A 513 12.85 -7.35 15.08
C LEU A 513 13.93 -6.88 16.07
N ASN A 514 14.94 -7.73 16.32
CA ASN A 514 16.03 -7.44 17.27
C ASN A 514 15.51 -7.09 18.68
N GLY A 515 14.46 -7.80 19.15
CA GLY A 515 13.85 -7.62 20.47
C GLY A 515 14.65 -8.28 21.60
N PRO A 516 14.18 -8.17 22.89
CA PRO A 516 12.86 -7.63 23.25
C PRO A 516 12.79 -6.11 23.21
N ASN A 517 11.64 -5.60 22.74
CA ASN A 517 11.32 -4.19 22.72
C ASN A 517 10.04 -3.92 23.51
N TYR A 518 10.02 -2.83 24.26
CA TYR A 518 8.82 -2.39 25.01
C TYR A 518 8.65 -0.90 24.82
N GLY A 519 7.45 -0.43 24.57
CA GLY A 519 7.22 0.98 24.31
C GLY A 519 5.89 1.50 24.84
N PHE A 520 5.88 2.79 25.12
CA PHE A 520 4.71 3.58 25.43
C PHE A 520 4.64 4.77 24.50
N GLN A 521 3.46 5.10 24.02
CA GLN A 521 3.21 6.25 23.16
C GLN A 521 1.98 7.01 23.62
N LEU A 522 2.09 8.34 23.66
CA LEU A 522 0.99 9.25 23.96
C LEU A 522 0.82 10.22 22.79
N THR A 523 -0.41 10.35 22.32
CA THR A 523 -0.78 11.29 21.24
C THR A 523 -1.94 12.16 21.70
N ILE A 524 -1.85 13.44 21.46
CA ILE A 524 -2.89 14.43 21.75
C ILE A 524 -3.22 15.15 20.45
N THR A 525 -4.48 15.08 20.02
CA THR A 525 -4.94 15.65 18.76
C THR A 525 -6.10 16.60 18.98
N LYS A 526 -6.06 17.75 18.35
CA LYS A 526 -7.17 18.71 18.28
C LYS A 526 -7.50 18.99 16.83
N THR A 527 -8.76 18.77 16.46
CA THR A 527 -9.30 19.13 15.14
C THR A 527 -10.38 20.18 15.27
N GLY A 528 -10.57 20.98 14.24
CA GLY A 528 -11.62 21.97 14.19
C GLY A 528 -11.83 22.57 12.80
N LEU A 529 -12.83 23.41 12.68
CA LEU A 529 -13.11 24.18 11.47
C LEU A 529 -12.47 25.58 11.59
N LEU A 530 -11.85 26.02 10.53
CA LEU A 530 -11.45 27.41 10.36
C LEU A 530 -12.67 28.21 9.90
N LYS A 531 -13.04 29.24 10.66
CA LYS A 531 -14.12 30.15 10.29
C LYS A 531 -13.50 31.40 9.66
N PHE A 532 -13.86 31.69 8.42
CA PHE A 532 -13.48 32.90 7.69
C PHE A 532 -14.66 33.82 7.53
#